data_c2f91dc36b55e3a475a3bd37742c91e9
#
_entry.id   c2f91dc36b55e3a475a3bd37742c91e9
#
_cell.length_a   1.000
_cell.length_b   1.000
_cell.length_c   1.000
_cell.angle_alpha   90.00
_cell.angle_beta   90.00
_cell.angle_gamma   90.00
#
_symmetry.space_group_name_H-M   'P 1'
#
loop_
_entity.id
_entity.type
_entity.pdbx_description
1 polymer ?
#
loop_
_entity_poly.entity_id
_entity_poly.type
_entity_poly.pdbx_seq_one_letter_code
_entity_poly.pdbx_strand_id
1 'polypeptide(L)'
;GRSRLTTAAYLTILNQALKKHVNPGIQVSFDAASAFLYAVNGNYVVDKNISPKGLNVVSNEIPMHSKYIGSKEPFVYNLSEERLNSPDHYKSRVSKLLTMGDLILAPDEKSKKDYRMDTASYYYIMAHNVEMQLEAIEEVYRKLDAPDAVDHIPTIFLEYRDFINRVLTSETPMSIIDSEANKFKDLISGARGGVSAFDDPSLFPKTGTLDDLNFEKRKNTKPVKVSLGHTQVSFDEIFGKQSTGDA
;
A
#
# COMPACT_ATOMS: atom_id res chain seq x y z
N GLY A 1 8.23 -6.09 5.35
CA GLY A 1 7.49 -5.95 4.10
C GLY A 1 7.55 -4.54 3.57
N ARG A 2 7.62 -4.36 2.28
CA ARG A 2 7.63 -3.06 1.62
C ARG A 2 6.39 -2.97 0.74
N SER A 3 5.59 -1.98 0.99
CA SER A 3 4.28 -1.81 0.41
C SER A 3 4.17 -0.57 -0.46
N ARG A 4 5.29 0.01 -0.85
CA ARG A 4 5.29 1.15 -1.75
C ARG A 4 4.93 0.70 -3.17
N LEU A 5 4.14 1.50 -3.86
CA LEU A 5 3.79 1.26 -5.25
C LEU A 5 5.03 1.21 -6.15
N THR A 6 6.08 2.00 -5.80
CA THR A 6 7.41 1.93 -6.41
C THR A 6 8.04 0.54 -6.29
N THR A 7 7.96 -0.10 -5.12
CA THR A 7 8.46 -1.46 -4.90
C THR A 7 7.71 -2.46 -5.78
N ALA A 8 6.39 -2.35 -5.83
CA ALA A 8 5.56 -3.20 -6.70
C ALA A 8 5.95 -3.02 -8.18
N ALA A 9 6.19 -1.79 -8.63
CA ALA A 9 6.56 -1.50 -10.01
C ALA A 9 7.88 -2.20 -10.41
N TYR A 10 8.96 -2.01 -9.64
CA TYR A 10 10.24 -2.63 -10.03
C TYR A 10 10.23 -4.16 -9.91
N LEU A 11 9.49 -4.74 -8.94
CA LEU A 11 9.35 -6.19 -8.84
C LEU A 11 8.49 -6.74 -9.98
N THR A 12 7.48 -6.00 -10.45
CA THR A 12 6.70 -6.35 -11.64
C THR A 12 7.58 -6.39 -12.88
N ILE A 13 8.42 -5.36 -13.09
CA ILE A 13 9.38 -5.30 -14.19
C ILE A 13 10.33 -6.51 -14.14
N LEU A 14 10.89 -6.80 -12.97
CA LEU A 14 11.77 -7.95 -12.79
C LEU A 14 11.06 -9.26 -13.10
N ASN A 15 9.84 -9.44 -12.60
CA ASN A 15 9.03 -10.64 -12.86
C ASN A 15 8.73 -10.84 -14.34
N GLN A 16 8.37 -9.77 -15.05
CA GLN A 16 8.14 -9.82 -16.49
C GLN A 16 9.40 -10.21 -17.26
N ALA A 17 10.54 -9.60 -16.94
CA ALA A 17 11.81 -9.89 -17.57
C ALA A 17 12.27 -11.33 -17.31
N LEU A 18 12.15 -11.85 -16.10
CA LEU A 18 12.47 -13.23 -15.74
C LEU A 18 11.57 -14.23 -16.48
N LYS A 19 10.27 -13.95 -16.57
CA LYS A 19 9.32 -14.80 -17.34
C LYS A 19 9.68 -14.84 -18.82
N LYS A 20 10.08 -13.70 -19.36
CA LYS A 20 10.41 -13.57 -20.79
C LYS A 20 11.73 -14.23 -21.15
N HIS A 21 12.77 -14.06 -20.36
CA HIS A 21 14.14 -14.40 -20.73
C HIS A 21 14.70 -15.64 -20.03
N VAL A 22 14.10 -16.06 -18.89
CA VAL A 22 14.61 -17.20 -18.11
C VAL A 22 13.63 -18.35 -18.11
N ASN A 23 12.45 -18.19 -17.52
CA ASN A 23 11.44 -19.25 -17.48
C ASN A 23 10.05 -18.63 -17.24
N PRO A 24 9.05 -18.92 -18.10
CA PRO A 24 7.68 -18.39 -17.95
C PRO A 24 6.99 -18.83 -16.66
N GLY A 25 7.45 -19.89 -16.00
CA GLY A 25 6.93 -20.37 -14.71
C GLY A 25 7.46 -19.60 -13.49
N ILE A 26 8.49 -18.74 -13.66
CA ILE A 26 9.00 -17.94 -12.53
C ILE A 26 7.94 -16.95 -12.08
N GLN A 27 7.80 -16.82 -10.75
CA GLN A 27 6.98 -15.79 -10.13
C GLN A 27 7.79 -15.06 -9.06
N VAL A 28 7.82 -13.74 -9.13
CA VAL A 28 8.32 -12.87 -8.07
C VAL A 28 7.12 -12.46 -7.23
N SER A 29 7.16 -12.79 -5.95
CA SER A 29 6.15 -12.37 -4.99
C SER A 29 6.77 -11.49 -3.91
N PHE A 30 5.97 -10.63 -3.33
CA PHE A 30 6.35 -9.84 -2.16
C PHE A 30 5.15 -9.74 -1.21
N ASP A 31 5.46 -9.65 0.07
CA ASP A 31 4.46 -9.43 1.10
C ASP A 31 4.50 -7.98 1.58
N ALA A 32 3.36 -7.47 1.99
CA ALA A 32 3.25 -6.13 2.51
C ALA A 32 2.12 -6.03 3.55
N ALA A 33 2.49 -5.59 4.74
CA ALA A 33 1.53 -5.36 5.82
C ALA A 33 0.93 -3.95 5.80
N SER A 34 1.24 -3.10 4.82
CA SER A 34 0.86 -1.68 4.84
C SER A 34 -0.63 -1.45 4.85
N ALA A 35 -1.39 -2.22 4.06
CA ALA A 35 -2.83 -2.11 4.03
C ALA A 35 -3.45 -2.27 5.43
N PHE A 36 -2.94 -3.22 6.20
CA PHE A 36 -3.35 -3.46 7.58
C PHE A 36 -2.84 -2.37 8.53
N LEU A 37 -1.59 -1.94 8.36
CA LEU A 37 -0.99 -0.88 9.19
C LEU A 37 -1.69 0.47 8.98
N TYR A 38 -2.13 0.79 7.77
CA TYR A 38 -2.97 1.97 7.52
C TYR A 38 -4.23 1.91 8.39
N ALA A 39 -4.99 0.83 8.32
CA ALA A 39 -6.22 0.68 9.07
C ALA A 39 -6.00 0.78 10.59
N VAL A 40 -5.00 0.07 11.13
CA VAL A 40 -4.67 0.11 12.56
C VAL A 40 -4.26 1.50 13.03
N ASN A 41 -3.64 2.30 12.16
CA ASN A 41 -3.29 3.70 12.45
C ASN A 41 -4.43 4.69 12.19
N GLY A 42 -5.64 4.21 11.89
CA GLY A 42 -6.81 5.06 11.64
C GLY A 42 -6.84 5.68 10.25
N ASN A 43 -6.10 5.09 9.29
CA ASN A 43 -6.03 5.59 7.92
C ASN A 43 -6.67 4.61 6.94
N TYR A 44 -7.17 5.15 5.84
CA TYR A 44 -7.68 4.37 4.70
C TYR A 44 -7.18 4.96 3.38
N VAL A 45 -6.98 4.07 2.41
CA VAL A 45 -6.55 4.47 1.07
C VAL A 45 -7.74 5.05 0.32
N VAL A 46 -7.60 6.25 -0.19
CA VAL A 46 -8.67 6.97 -0.88
C VAL A 46 -8.45 7.08 -2.38
N ASP A 47 -7.19 7.03 -2.82
CA ASP A 47 -6.83 7.21 -4.22
C ASP A 47 -5.41 6.68 -4.50
N LYS A 48 -4.98 6.81 -5.74
CA LYS A 48 -3.64 6.50 -6.23
C LYS A 48 -3.12 7.66 -7.08
N ASN A 49 -1.81 7.87 -7.05
CA ASN A 49 -1.12 8.72 -7.99
C ASN A 49 -0.13 7.86 -8.79
N ILE A 50 -0.37 7.78 -10.09
CA ILE A 50 0.49 7.09 -11.04
C ILE A 50 0.77 8.09 -12.16
N SER A 51 1.94 8.69 -12.11
CA SER A 51 2.33 9.78 -13.01
C SER A 51 3.84 9.75 -13.26
N PRO A 52 4.35 10.46 -14.27
CA PRO A 52 5.79 10.60 -14.51
C PRO A 52 6.57 11.16 -13.31
N LYS A 53 5.88 11.79 -12.35
CA LYS A 53 6.49 12.40 -11.16
C LYS A 53 6.55 11.46 -9.95
N GLY A 54 5.76 10.38 -9.93
CA GLY A 54 5.77 9.45 -8.82
C GLY A 54 4.71 8.36 -8.89
N LEU A 55 4.92 7.33 -8.06
CA LEU A 55 4.03 6.18 -7.89
C LEU A 55 3.72 5.99 -6.41
N ASN A 56 2.50 6.30 -5.98
CA ASN A 56 2.09 6.10 -4.60
C ASN A 56 0.57 5.97 -4.44
N VAL A 57 0.15 5.45 -3.31
CA VAL A 57 -1.24 5.50 -2.86
C VAL A 57 -1.47 6.75 -2.02
N VAL A 58 -2.67 7.29 -2.10
CA VAL A 58 -3.12 8.43 -1.28
C VAL A 58 -3.99 7.89 -0.16
N SER A 59 -3.70 8.28 1.07
CA SER A 59 -4.48 7.87 2.24
C SER A 59 -4.93 9.06 3.06
N ASN A 60 -6.08 8.92 3.72
CA ASN A 60 -6.63 9.90 4.64
C ASN A 60 -6.91 9.26 5.99
N GLU A 61 -7.01 10.07 7.03
CA GLU A 61 -7.56 9.63 8.32
C GLU A 61 -9.05 9.29 8.16
N ILE A 62 -9.46 8.22 8.83
CA ILE A 62 -10.88 7.87 8.91
C ILE A 62 -11.60 9.01 9.63
N PRO A 63 -12.68 9.57 9.04
CA PRO A 63 -13.36 10.73 9.63
C PRO A 63 -14.17 10.34 10.86
N MET A 64 -13.50 10.15 11.98
CA MET A 64 -14.08 9.75 13.25
C MET A 64 -14.92 10.89 13.85
N HIS A 65 -16.23 10.80 13.71
CA HIS A 65 -17.15 11.80 14.23
C HIS A 65 -18.49 11.18 14.66
N SER A 66 -19.06 11.61 15.79
CA SER A 66 -20.32 11.10 16.35
C SER A 66 -21.52 11.23 15.40
N LYS A 67 -21.51 12.20 14.46
CA LYS A 67 -22.57 12.34 13.44
C LYS A 67 -22.75 11.11 12.56
N TYR A 68 -21.74 10.26 12.48
CA TYR A 68 -21.79 9.03 11.67
C TYR A 68 -22.39 7.84 12.40
N ILE A 69 -22.65 7.94 13.72
CA ILE A 69 -23.28 6.84 14.47
C ILE A 69 -24.67 6.55 13.90
N GLY A 70 -24.85 5.33 13.41
CA GLY A 70 -26.11 4.91 12.75
C GLY A 70 -26.40 5.60 11.41
N SER A 71 -25.45 6.37 10.88
CA SER A 71 -25.61 7.06 9.60
C SER A 71 -25.69 6.08 8.45
N LYS A 72 -26.55 6.40 7.47
CA LYS A 72 -26.63 5.70 6.19
C LYS A 72 -25.85 6.40 5.08
N GLU A 73 -25.04 7.41 5.43
CA GLU A 73 -24.15 8.05 4.47
C GLU A 73 -23.19 7.02 3.85
N PRO A 74 -23.00 7.06 2.53
CA PRO A 74 -22.02 6.21 1.86
C PRO A 74 -20.61 6.40 2.43
N PHE A 75 -19.73 5.45 2.15
CA PHE A 75 -18.33 5.55 2.50
C PHE A 75 -17.71 6.86 1.98
N VAL A 76 -17.10 7.65 2.87
CA VAL A 76 -16.57 8.98 2.56
C VAL A 76 -15.10 8.87 2.16
N TYR A 77 -14.74 9.36 0.98
CA TYR A 77 -13.36 9.34 0.48
C TYR A 77 -12.55 10.62 0.79
N ASN A 78 -13.20 11.71 1.22
CA ASN A 78 -12.53 13.00 1.46
C ASN A 78 -11.70 13.50 0.27
N LEU A 79 -12.25 13.36 -0.93
CA LEU A 79 -11.68 13.86 -2.18
C LEU A 79 -12.58 14.96 -2.76
N SER A 80 -12.06 15.74 -3.71
CA SER A 80 -12.88 16.69 -4.46
C SER A 80 -13.95 15.98 -5.29
N GLU A 81 -15.07 16.65 -5.54
CA GLU A 81 -16.13 16.10 -6.39
C GLU A 81 -15.63 15.77 -7.80
N GLU A 82 -14.75 16.59 -8.35
CA GLU A 82 -14.12 16.34 -9.64
C GLU A 82 -13.36 15.00 -9.63
N ARG A 83 -12.58 14.74 -8.56
CA ARG A 83 -11.83 13.48 -8.44
C ARG A 83 -12.75 12.28 -8.21
N LEU A 84 -13.78 12.43 -7.39
CA LEU A 84 -14.77 11.36 -7.11
C LEU A 84 -15.56 10.93 -8.36
N ASN A 85 -15.75 11.86 -9.29
CA ASN A 85 -16.48 11.64 -10.55
C ASN A 85 -15.54 11.29 -11.72
N SER A 86 -14.22 11.28 -11.49
CA SER A 86 -13.26 10.89 -12.52
C SER A 86 -13.43 9.41 -12.90
N PRO A 87 -13.37 9.06 -14.20
CA PRO A 87 -13.45 7.67 -14.66
C PRO A 87 -12.39 6.76 -14.06
N ASP A 88 -11.23 7.32 -13.70
CA ASP A 88 -10.09 6.56 -13.13
C ASP A 88 -10.19 6.44 -11.61
N HIS A 89 -11.15 7.08 -10.95
CA HIS A 89 -11.33 6.92 -9.52
C HIS A 89 -11.94 5.57 -9.20
N TYR A 90 -11.15 4.73 -8.55
CA TYR A 90 -11.58 3.40 -8.13
C TYR A 90 -12.28 3.44 -6.78
N LYS A 91 -13.44 2.81 -6.69
CA LYS A 91 -14.17 2.56 -5.44
C LYS A 91 -14.14 1.08 -5.13
N SER A 92 -13.59 0.68 -3.99
CA SER A 92 -13.52 -0.73 -3.60
C SER A 92 -14.93 -1.35 -3.48
N ARG A 93 -15.00 -2.66 -3.62
CA ARG A 93 -16.26 -3.40 -3.40
C ARG A 93 -16.74 -3.24 -1.97
N VAL A 94 -15.81 -3.25 -1.02
CA VAL A 94 -16.10 -3.06 0.41
C VAL A 94 -16.77 -1.70 0.64
N SER A 95 -16.18 -0.61 0.12
CA SER A 95 -16.71 0.74 0.30
C SER A 95 -18.08 0.97 -0.37
N LYS A 96 -18.41 0.20 -1.40
CA LYS A 96 -19.74 0.25 -2.04
C LYS A 96 -20.84 -0.39 -1.21
N LEU A 97 -20.46 -1.28 -0.29
CA LEU A 97 -21.39 -2.03 0.57
C LEU A 97 -21.56 -1.39 1.95
N LEU A 98 -20.59 -0.56 2.39
CA LEU A 98 -20.58 0.02 3.72
C LEU A 98 -21.17 1.43 3.74
N THR A 99 -21.79 1.73 4.86
CA THR A 99 -22.12 3.10 5.26
C THR A 99 -21.13 3.59 6.33
N MET A 100 -21.12 4.87 6.59
CA MET A 100 -20.33 5.42 7.69
C MET A 100 -20.78 4.89 9.06
N GLY A 101 -22.08 4.56 9.20
CA GLY A 101 -22.63 3.98 10.42
C GLY A 101 -22.19 2.54 10.68
N ASP A 102 -21.73 1.82 9.66
CA ASP A 102 -21.14 0.48 9.82
C ASP A 102 -19.73 0.56 10.38
N LEU A 103 -19.05 1.71 10.26
CA LEU A 103 -17.68 1.91 10.69
C LEU A 103 -17.58 2.64 12.03
N ILE A 104 -18.45 3.63 12.26
CA ILE A 104 -18.40 4.52 13.41
C ILE A 104 -19.57 4.19 14.34
N LEU A 105 -19.26 3.61 15.47
CA LEU A 105 -20.23 3.09 16.42
C LEU A 105 -20.36 3.98 17.65
N ALA A 106 -21.51 3.87 18.32
CA ALA A 106 -21.70 4.45 19.63
C ALA A 106 -20.67 3.88 20.63
N PRO A 107 -20.23 4.67 21.61
CA PRO A 107 -19.31 4.20 22.62
C PRO A 107 -19.97 3.12 23.49
N ASP A 108 -19.15 2.26 24.07
CA ASP A 108 -19.59 1.47 25.20
C ASP A 108 -19.51 2.33 26.51
N GLU A 109 -20.12 1.87 27.57
CA GLU A 109 -20.18 2.57 28.85
C GLU A 109 -18.79 2.89 29.45
N LYS A 110 -17.74 2.20 28.99
CA LYS A 110 -16.36 2.36 29.47
C LYS A 110 -15.56 3.33 28.59
N SER A 111 -16.07 3.71 27.45
CA SER A 111 -15.38 4.61 26.53
C SER A 111 -15.47 6.05 27.01
N LYS A 112 -14.34 6.77 26.95
CA LYS A 112 -14.30 8.23 27.18
C LYS A 112 -14.56 9.05 25.90
N LYS A 113 -14.76 8.36 24.76
CA LYS A 113 -15.00 8.99 23.47
C LYS A 113 -16.48 8.88 23.11
N ASP A 114 -16.98 9.86 22.39
CA ASP A 114 -18.36 9.89 21.89
C ASP A 114 -18.61 8.93 20.73
N TYR A 115 -17.58 8.25 20.27
CA TYR A 115 -17.61 7.31 19.13
C TYR A 115 -16.44 6.33 19.20
N ARG A 116 -16.56 5.21 18.50
CA ARG A 116 -15.50 4.19 18.40
C ARG A 116 -15.58 3.45 17.06
N MET A 117 -14.50 2.71 16.76
CA MET A 117 -14.50 1.62 15.80
C MET A 117 -14.36 0.31 16.56
N ASP A 118 -15.07 -0.71 16.14
CA ASP A 118 -14.88 -2.08 16.64
C ASP A 118 -13.91 -2.87 15.76
N THR A 119 -13.66 -4.11 16.15
CA THR A 119 -12.77 -5.01 15.41
C THR A 119 -13.26 -5.26 13.99
N ALA A 120 -14.57 -5.39 13.77
CA ALA A 120 -15.14 -5.61 12.43
C ALA A 120 -14.90 -4.39 11.52
N SER A 121 -15.07 -3.18 12.04
CA SER A 121 -14.78 -1.94 11.32
C SER A 121 -13.33 -1.87 10.85
N TYR A 122 -12.38 -2.26 11.71
CA TYR A 122 -10.97 -2.34 11.31
C TYR A 122 -10.75 -3.37 10.20
N TYR A 123 -11.38 -4.54 10.25
CA TYR A 123 -11.27 -5.53 9.18
C TYR A 123 -11.87 -5.03 7.86
N TYR A 124 -12.97 -4.30 7.89
CA TYR A 124 -13.53 -3.68 6.69
C TYR A 124 -12.55 -2.68 6.07
N ILE A 125 -11.94 -1.81 6.88
CA ILE A 125 -10.94 -0.86 6.40
C ILE A 125 -9.68 -1.59 5.89
N MET A 126 -9.23 -2.64 6.56
CA MET A 126 -8.12 -3.47 6.06
C MET A 126 -8.42 -4.07 4.69
N ALA A 127 -9.61 -4.67 4.52
CA ALA A 127 -10.04 -5.24 3.24
C ALA A 127 -10.15 -4.18 2.14
N HIS A 128 -10.72 -3.00 2.47
CA HIS A 128 -10.75 -1.84 1.57
C HIS A 128 -9.33 -1.43 1.14
N ASN A 129 -8.42 -1.26 2.09
CA ASN A 129 -7.05 -0.84 1.81
C ASN A 129 -6.29 -1.85 0.95
N VAL A 130 -6.49 -3.16 1.19
CA VAL A 130 -5.91 -4.22 0.35
C VAL A 130 -6.41 -4.11 -1.09
N GLU A 131 -7.72 -3.98 -1.27
CA GLU A 131 -8.33 -3.87 -2.60
C GLU A 131 -7.83 -2.63 -3.35
N MET A 132 -7.78 -1.48 -2.68
CA MET A 132 -7.28 -0.23 -3.27
C MET A 132 -5.80 -0.31 -3.67
N GLN A 133 -4.97 -0.98 -2.86
CA GLN A 133 -3.55 -1.18 -3.19
C GLN A 133 -3.35 -2.16 -4.34
N LEU A 134 -4.13 -3.25 -4.39
CA LEU A 134 -4.06 -4.20 -5.50
C LEU A 134 -4.47 -3.53 -6.82
N GLU A 135 -5.55 -2.75 -6.82
CA GLU A 135 -5.95 -1.98 -8.00
C GLU A 135 -4.87 -1.00 -8.46
N ALA A 136 -4.21 -0.31 -7.53
CA ALA A 136 -3.10 0.58 -7.86
C ALA A 136 -1.92 -0.17 -8.49
N ILE A 137 -1.60 -1.38 -8.00
CA ILE A 137 -0.53 -2.24 -8.55
C ILE A 137 -0.91 -2.72 -9.96
N GLU A 138 -2.15 -3.16 -10.16
CA GLU A 138 -2.65 -3.59 -11.46
C GLU A 138 -2.63 -2.46 -12.49
N GLU A 139 -2.94 -1.24 -12.05
CA GLU A 139 -2.86 -0.08 -12.95
C GLU A 139 -1.41 0.26 -13.31
N VAL A 140 -0.47 0.22 -12.37
CA VAL A 140 0.96 0.38 -12.68
C VAL A 140 1.39 -0.66 -13.69
N TYR A 141 0.97 -1.92 -13.53
CA TYR A 141 1.26 -2.99 -14.47
C TYR A 141 0.75 -2.66 -15.88
N ARG A 142 -0.52 -2.26 -16.00
CA ARG A 142 -1.11 -1.88 -17.30
C ARG A 142 -0.38 -0.70 -17.95
N LYS A 143 -0.02 0.32 -17.15
CA LYS A 143 0.67 1.53 -17.65
C LYS A 143 2.13 1.26 -18.04
N LEU A 144 2.81 0.32 -17.39
CA LEU A 144 4.17 -0.09 -17.78
C LEU A 144 4.20 -0.75 -19.16
N ASP A 145 3.13 -1.46 -19.54
CA ASP A 145 3.03 -2.15 -20.83
C ASP A 145 2.37 -1.28 -21.93
N ALA A 146 1.87 -0.10 -21.59
CA ALA A 146 1.24 0.81 -22.54
C ALA A 146 2.27 1.44 -23.51
N PRO A 147 1.90 1.68 -24.77
CA PRO A 147 2.79 2.33 -25.74
C PRO A 147 3.25 3.73 -25.32
N ASP A 148 2.41 4.42 -24.53
CA ASP A 148 2.62 5.77 -23.98
C ASP A 148 3.08 5.72 -22.51
N ALA A 149 3.75 4.66 -22.08
CA ALA A 149 4.20 4.46 -20.70
C ALA A 149 4.99 5.65 -20.14
N VAL A 150 5.76 6.36 -21.01
CA VAL A 150 6.54 7.54 -20.63
C VAL A 150 5.67 8.70 -20.11
N ASP A 151 4.41 8.77 -20.54
CA ASP A 151 3.46 9.81 -20.12
C ASP A 151 2.80 9.48 -18.77
N HIS A 152 3.00 8.26 -18.27
CA HIS A 152 2.31 7.76 -17.07
C HIS A 152 3.26 7.30 -15.97
N ILE A 153 4.45 6.81 -16.32
CA ILE A 153 5.37 6.15 -15.40
C ILE A 153 6.67 6.95 -15.32
N PRO A 154 7.26 7.15 -14.12
CA PRO A 154 8.55 7.80 -14.02
C PRO A 154 9.60 7.10 -14.88
N THR A 155 10.37 7.88 -15.65
CA THR A 155 11.35 7.39 -16.63
C THR A 155 12.33 6.35 -16.06
N ILE A 156 12.69 6.48 -14.78
CA ILE A 156 13.60 5.56 -14.11
C ILE A 156 13.12 4.10 -14.12
N PHE A 157 11.79 3.84 -14.11
CA PHE A 157 11.25 2.48 -14.20
C PHE A 157 11.38 1.92 -15.63
N LEU A 158 11.24 2.75 -16.63
CA LEU A 158 11.44 2.37 -18.03
C LEU A 158 12.92 2.06 -18.29
N GLU A 159 13.81 2.90 -17.77
CA GLU A 159 15.26 2.65 -17.82
C GLU A 159 15.66 1.39 -17.05
N TYR A 160 15.03 1.14 -15.89
CA TYR A 160 15.24 -0.10 -15.12
C TYR A 160 14.76 -1.33 -15.91
N ARG A 161 13.64 -1.24 -16.62
CA ARG A 161 13.15 -2.31 -17.52
C ARG A 161 14.19 -2.63 -18.59
N ASP A 162 14.75 -1.61 -19.24
CA ASP A 162 15.77 -1.79 -20.27
C ASP A 162 17.06 -2.36 -19.70
N PHE A 163 17.47 -1.89 -18.52
CA PHE A 163 18.63 -2.42 -17.80
C PHE A 163 18.45 -3.91 -17.47
N ILE A 164 17.34 -4.32 -16.87
CA ILE A 164 17.11 -5.74 -16.53
C ILE A 164 17.04 -6.60 -17.78
N ASN A 165 16.40 -6.15 -18.86
CA ASN A 165 16.38 -6.89 -20.12
C ASN A 165 17.80 -7.09 -20.67
N ARG A 166 18.65 -6.06 -20.65
CA ARG A 166 20.06 -6.18 -21.09
C ARG A 166 20.87 -7.13 -20.20
N VAL A 167 20.71 -7.06 -18.90
CA VAL A 167 21.36 -7.97 -17.93
C VAL A 167 21.00 -9.42 -18.25
N LEU A 168 19.73 -9.72 -18.48
CA LEU A 168 19.25 -11.10 -18.69
C LEU A 168 19.52 -11.65 -20.10
N THR A 169 19.91 -10.80 -21.06
CA THR A 169 20.20 -11.23 -22.44
C THR A 169 21.69 -11.12 -22.82
N SER A 170 22.52 -10.56 -21.94
CA SER A 170 23.94 -10.33 -22.20
C SER A 170 24.77 -11.58 -21.93
N GLU A 171 25.83 -11.74 -22.68
CA GLU A 171 26.91 -12.70 -22.38
C GLU A 171 27.80 -12.25 -21.20
N THR A 172 27.78 -10.95 -20.86
CA THR A 172 28.56 -10.34 -19.79
C THR A 172 27.71 -9.58 -18.78
N PRO A 173 26.74 -10.24 -18.11
CA PRO A 173 25.75 -9.55 -17.25
C PRO A 173 26.40 -8.78 -16.09
N MET A 174 27.47 -9.30 -15.51
CA MET A 174 28.18 -8.65 -14.39
C MET A 174 28.77 -7.30 -14.79
N SER A 175 29.30 -7.15 -15.99
CA SER A 175 29.84 -5.88 -16.49
C SER A 175 28.74 -4.79 -16.56
N ILE A 176 27.52 -5.17 -16.98
CA ILE A 176 26.38 -4.26 -17.02
C ILE A 176 25.94 -3.87 -15.60
N ILE A 177 25.87 -4.86 -14.70
CA ILE A 177 25.51 -4.63 -13.30
C ILE A 177 26.52 -3.67 -12.64
N ASP A 178 27.83 -3.93 -12.78
CA ASP A 178 28.87 -3.13 -12.17
C ASP A 178 28.87 -1.67 -12.67
N SER A 179 28.53 -1.47 -13.95
CA SER A 179 28.51 -0.13 -14.55
C SER A 179 27.25 0.69 -14.23
N GLU A 180 26.09 0.05 -14.09
CA GLU A 180 24.81 0.75 -14.07
C GLU A 180 23.98 0.54 -12.78
N ALA A 181 24.28 -0.46 -11.94
CA ALA A 181 23.45 -0.77 -10.79
C ALA A 181 23.31 0.39 -9.79
N ASN A 182 24.34 1.23 -9.67
CA ASN A 182 24.31 2.40 -8.79
C ASN A 182 23.20 3.39 -9.17
N LYS A 183 22.83 3.49 -10.46
CA LYS A 183 21.72 4.32 -10.94
C LYS A 183 20.38 3.93 -10.32
N PHE A 184 20.21 2.64 -10.03
CA PHE A 184 18.96 2.07 -9.51
C PHE A 184 19.02 1.77 -8.01
N LYS A 185 20.09 2.15 -7.34
CA LYS A 185 20.32 1.85 -5.92
C LYS A 185 19.17 2.34 -5.05
N ASP A 186 18.70 3.58 -5.25
CA ASP A 186 17.62 4.17 -4.46
C ASP A 186 16.27 3.53 -4.77
N LEU A 187 16.05 3.16 -6.04
CA LEU A 187 14.87 2.42 -6.47
C LEU A 187 14.80 1.05 -5.80
N ILE A 188 15.92 0.30 -5.75
CA ILE A 188 15.99 -1.06 -5.23
C ILE A 188 16.09 -1.06 -3.70
N SER A 189 16.95 -0.21 -3.12
CA SER A 189 17.16 -0.17 -1.68
C SER A 189 15.93 0.35 -0.92
N GLY A 190 15.12 1.16 -1.59
CA GLY A 190 14.01 1.91 -1.04
C GLY A 190 14.49 2.62 0.21
N ALA A 191 14.75 3.89 0.15
CA ALA A 191 15.33 4.63 1.27
C ALA A 191 14.67 4.24 2.60
N ARG A 192 15.46 3.77 3.55
CA ARG A 192 14.99 3.57 4.92
C ARG A 192 14.68 4.94 5.50
N GLY A 193 13.40 5.32 5.55
CA GLY A 193 12.94 6.53 6.24
C GLY A 193 13.14 7.86 5.51
N GLY A 194 13.47 7.87 4.23
CA GLY A 194 13.51 9.07 3.39
C GLY A 194 12.31 9.14 2.46
N VAL A 195 11.82 10.35 2.18
CA VAL A 195 10.96 10.60 1.03
C VAL A 195 11.75 10.15 -0.19
N SER A 196 11.19 9.24 -0.99
CA SER A 196 11.80 8.83 -2.24
C SER A 196 11.99 10.09 -3.09
N ALA A 197 13.12 10.21 -3.80
CA ALA A 197 13.33 11.30 -4.76
C ALA A 197 12.24 11.34 -5.86
N PHE A 198 11.38 10.34 -5.90
CA PHE A 198 10.24 10.19 -6.81
C PHE A 198 8.90 10.55 -6.20
N ASP A 199 8.86 10.83 -4.89
CA ASP A 199 7.68 11.33 -4.21
C ASP A 199 7.83 12.86 -4.12
N ASP A 200 7.23 13.60 -5.05
CA ASP A 200 7.20 15.07 -4.96
C ASP A 200 6.23 15.47 -3.82
N PRO A 201 6.76 15.95 -2.67
CA PRO A 201 5.92 16.28 -1.53
C PRO A 201 4.97 17.45 -1.79
N SER A 202 5.17 18.20 -2.89
CA SER A 202 4.29 19.30 -3.27
C SER A 202 2.97 18.84 -3.90
N LEU A 203 2.91 17.58 -4.37
CA LEU A 203 1.72 16.99 -4.98
C LEU A 203 0.73 16.44 -3.94
N PHE A 204 1.12 16.37 -2.67
CA PHE A 204 0.30 15.80 -1.61
C PHE A 204 -0.01 16.85 -0.56
N PRO A 205 -1.30 17.05 -0.23
CA PRO A 205 -1.62 17.74 1.01
C PRO A 205 -0.94 16.95 2.16
N LYS A 206 -0.39 17.64 3.15
CA LYS A 206 0.38 17.11 4.30
C LYS A 206 -0.42 16.16 5.22
N THR A 207 -1.30 15.37 4.67
CA THR A 207 -2.08 14.36 5.38
C THR A 207 -1.34 13.04 5.28
N GLY A 208 -0.61 12.73 6.33
CA GLY A 208 -0.09 11.44 6.74
C GLY A 208 0.29 10.44 5.65
N THR A 209 1.46 10.61 5.03
CA THR A 209 2.09 9.50 4.30
C THR A 209 2.70 8.51 5.30
N LEU A 210 2.86 7.25 4.93
CA LEU A 210 3.54 6.23 5.76
C LEU A 210 4.97 6.67 6.16
N ASP A 211 5.56 7.62 5.45
CA ASP A 211 6.87 8.21 5.71
C ASP A 211 6.84 9.18 6.89
N ASP A 212 5.67 9.76 7.22
CA ASP A 212 5.47 10.56 8.44
C ASP A 212 5.34 9.69 9.70
N LEU A 213 5.17 8.38 9.53
CA LEU A 213 5.31 7.40 10.60
C LEU A 213 6.81 7.19 10.87
N ASN A 214 7.40 8.18 11.49
CA ASN A 214 8.79 8.17 11.93
C ASN A 214 8.95 7.08 13.01
N PHE A 215 9.28 5.85 12.59
CA PHE A 215 9.51 4.71 13.49
C PHE A 215 10.60 5.00 14.54
N GLU A 216 11.48 5.97 14.30
CA GLU A 216 12.48 6.37 15.27
C GLU A 216 11.91 7.20 16.43
N LYS A 217 10.85 7.97 16.21
CA LYS A 217 10.18 8.69 17.30
C LYS A 217 9.41 7.78 18.26
N ARG A 218 9.07 6.55 17.85
CA ARG A 218 8.38 5.58 18.71
C ARG A 218 9.25 4.85 19.72
N LYS A 219 10.57 5.01 19.69
CA LYS A 219 11.46 4.40 20.69
C LYS A 219 11.17 4.86 22.11
N ASN A 220 10.45 5.95 22.30
CA ASN A 220 10.12 6.52 23.62
C ASN A 220 8.62 6.56 23.96
N THR A 221 7.72 6.10 23.10
CA THR A 221 6.31 5.91 23.48
C THR A 221 6.12 4.49 23.96
N LYS A 222 5.63 4.37 25.21
CA LYS A 222 5.21 3.07 25.77
C LYS A 222 4.33 2.36 24.74
N PRO A 223 4.50 1.03 24.53
CA PRO A 223 3.68 0.30 23.59
C PRO A 223 2.21 0.55 23.95
N VAL A 224 1.44 1.02 22.97
CA VAL A 224 -0.01 1.11 23.11
C VAL A 224 -0.47 -0.33 23.25
N LYS A 225 -0.86 -0.73 24.45
CA LYS A 225 -1.56 -1.99 24.66
C LYS A 225 -2.89 -1.84 23.93
N VAL A 226 -2.99 -2.40 22.74
CA VAL A 226 -4.27 -2.67 22.09
C VAL A 226 -4.93 -3.74 22.97
N SER A 227 -5.81 -3.32 23.85
CA SER A 227 -6.69 -4.22 24.56
C SER A 227 -7.72 -4.73 23.56
N LEU A 228 -7.40 -5.79 22.85
CA LEU A 228 -8.39 -6.67 22.24
C LEU A 228 -9.20 -7.19 23.42
N GLY A 229 -10.48 -6.80 23.50
CA GLY A 229 -11.35 -7.18 24.62
C GLY A 229 -11.27 -8.67 24.93
N HIS A 230 -10.84 -8.99 26.12
CA HIS A 230 -10.84 -10.22 26.90
C HIS A 230 -10.52 -11.57 26.24
N THR A 231 -10.04 -11.67 25.03
CA THR A 231 -9.49 -12.92 24.50
C THR A 231 -8.19 -12.60 23.80
N GLN A 232 -7.09 -12.80 24.50
CA GLN A 232 -5.77 -12.83 23.90
C GLN A 232 -5.65 -14.15 23.14
N VAL A 233 -6.12 -14.18 21.90
CA VAL A 233 -5.95 -15.34 21.02
C VAL A 233 -4.54 -15.24 20.46
N SER A 234 -3.70 -16.22 20.74
CA SER A 234 -2.35 -16.28 20.18
C SER A 234 -2.41 -16.60 18.70
N PHE A 235 -1.36 -16.22 17.96
CA PHE A 235 -1.25 -16.53 16.53
C PHE A 235 -1.37 -18.05 16.28
N ASP A 236 -0.87 -18.87 17.20
CA ASP A 236 -0.93 -20.34 17.15
C ASP A 236 -2.34 -20.90 17.36
N GLU A 237 -3.22 -20.17 18.05
CA GLU A 237 -4.63 -20.53 18.22
C GLU A 237 -5.48 -20.23 16.99
N ILE A 238 -5.08 -19.23 16.21
CA ILE A 238 -5.80 -18.86 14.97
C ILE A 238 -5.43 -19.77 13.80
N PHE A 239 -4.17 -20.19 13.70
CA PHE A 239 -3.65 -20.92 12.53
C PHE A 239 -3.28 -22.38 12.79
N GLY A 240 -3.47 -22.89 14.00
CA GLY A 240 -3.12 -24.25 14.39
C GLY A 240 -1.61 -24.47 14.44
N LYS A 241 -1.12 -25.18 15.42
CA LYS A 241 0.27 -25.64 15.45
C LYS A 241 0.52 -26.52 14.24
N GLN A 242 1.40 -26.09 13.33
CA GLN A 242 1.97 -27.01 12.36
C GLN A 242 2.76 -28.07 13.15
N SER A 243 2.27 -29.29 13.17
CA SER A 243 3.00 -30.43 13.70
C SER A 243 4.24 -30.64 12.84
N THR A 244 5.42 -30.31 13.35
CA THR A 244 6.67 -30.86 12.85
C THR A 244 6.64 -32.35 13.12
N GLY A 245 6.23 -33.14 12.11
CA GLY A 245 6.40 -34.56 12.13
C GLY A 245 7.87 -34.88 11.95
N ASP A 246 8.51 -35.30 13.03
CA ASP A 246 9.77 -36.05 12.96
C ASP A 246 9.51 -37.41 12.33
N ALA A 247 10.19 -37.71 11.25
CA ALA A 247 10.46 -39.06 10.78
C ALA A 247 11.79 -39.06 10.02
#